data_c958fba69f18f9afd740ed25de19b7fb
#
_entry.id   c958fba69f18f9afd740ed25de19b7fb
#
_cell.length_a   1.000
_cell.length_b   1.000
_cell.length_c   1.000
_cell.angle_alpha   90.00
_cell.angle_beta   90.00
_cell.angle_gamma   90.00
#
_symmetry.space_group_name_H-M   'P 1'
#
loop_
_entity.id
_entity.type
_entity.pdbx_description
1 polymer ?
#
loop_
_entity_poly.entity_id
_entity_poly.type
_entity_poly.pdbx_seq_one_letter_code
_entity_poly.pdbx_strand_id
1 'polypeptide(L)'
;RRGDRVLPRGDPGLAPRQIVFGLPDSQVYIHSFAHLWSAAPKGDEALGAMILAEAGEHIPLAESDLLLSYKILQRTDTGLDFLIAAVSRRLVDDWQRFFAELGLRPEFDLETIATFRGIFPESVERPVMMIDCGAVATTFAIFDQSGLRYSRTLSQGGEQLTKAIASALKVDLGVAEAKKREIGILDPESQIFTILLRELAPLKDEIKATIDYYERWSG
;
A
#
# COMPACT_ATOMS: atom_id res chain seq x y z
N ARG A 1 -4.62 -27.21 15.72
CA ARG A 1 -3.20 -27.07 16.17
C ARG A 1 -2.41 -26.66 14.93
N ARG A 2 -2.25 -25.35 14.68
CA ARG A 2 -1.26 -24.85 13.70
C ARG A 2 0.08 -24.89 14.43
N GLY A 3 0.97 -25.79 13.97
CA GLY A 3 2.32 -25.88 14.50
C GLY A 3 3.08 -24.60 14.18
N ASP A 4 3.66 -24.00 15.20
CA ASP A 4 4.64 -22.93 15.10
C ASP A 4 5.79 -23.42 14.22
N ARG A 5 5.84 -22.95 12.98
CA ARG A 5 7.05 -23.10 12.17
C ARG A 5 8.06 -22.09 12.69
N VAL A 6 8.83 -22.51 13.69
CA VAL A 6 10.07 -21.85 14.05
C VAL A 6 10.98 -21.97 12.83
N LEU A 7 11.30 -20.85 12.21
CA LEU A 7 12.30 -20.81 11.15
C LEU A 7 13.62 -21.35 11.72
N PRO A 8 14.29 -22.31 11.05
CA PRO A 8 15.54 -22.85 11.57
C PRO A 8 16.56 -21.74 11.69
N ARG A 9 17.20 -21.62 12.86
CA ARG A 9 18.38 -20.76 13.05
C ARG A 9 19.39 -21.15 12.00
N GLY A 10 19.84 -20.17 11.19
CA GLY A 10 20.81 -20.43 10.14
C GLY A 10 22.09 -21.04 10.72
N ASP A 11 22.63 -22.02 10.03
CA ASP A 11 23.94 -22.58 10.32
C ASP A 11 24.98 -21.46 10.16
N PRO A 12 25.86 -21.18 11.14
CA PRO A 12 26.82 -20.09 11.09
C PRO A 12 27.80 -20.10 9.89
N GLY A 13 27.83 -21.18 9.11
CA GLY A 13 28.65 -21.34 7.91
C GLY A 13 27.94 -21.09 6.57
N LEU A 14 26.62 -20.87 6.56
CA LEU A 14 25.86 -20.62 5.33
C LEU A 14 25.71 -19.12 5.05
N ALA A 15 25.83 -18.74 3.77
CA ALA A 15 25.49 -17.38 3.32
C ALA A 15 24.06 -17.01 3.75
N PRO A 16 23.80 -15.74 4.15
CA PRO A 16 22.47 -15.31 4.56
C PRO A 16 21.45 -15.63 3.48
N ARG A 17 20.33 -16.23 3.86
CA ARG A 17 19.22 -16.52 2.95
C ARG A 17 18.56 -15.23 2.54
N GLN A 18 18.33 -15.06 1.26
CA GLN A 18 17.61 -13.93 0.70
C GLN A 18 16.11 -14.13 0.90
N ILE A 19 15.41 -13.07 1.32
CA ILE A 19 13.96 -13.05 1.44
C ILE A 19 13.42 -11.75 0.82
N VAL A 20 12.19 -11.78 0.33
CA VAL A 20 11.44 -10.58 -0.04
C VAL A 20 10.48 -10.26 1.08
N PHE A 21 10.46 -9.00 1.52
CA PHE A 21 9.59 -8.52 2.58
C PHE A 21 8.81 -7.29 2.09
N GLY A 22 7.48 -7.40 2.07
CA GLY A 22 6.59 -6.29 1.76
C GLY A 22 6.53 -5.31 2.92
N LEU A 23 6.95 -4.06 2.69
CA LEU A 23 6.75 -2.98 3.64
C LEU A 23 5.26 -2.64 3.72
N PRO A 24 4.70 -2.50 4.93
CA PRO A 24 3.29 -2.15 5.09
C PRO A 24 2.95 -0.82 4.42
N ASP A 25 1.90 -0.80 3.62
CA ASP A 25 1.46 0.40 2.87
C ASP A 25 1.17 1.59 3.79
N SER A 26 0.72 1.33 5.03
CA SER A 26 0.49 2.37 6.04
C SER A 26 1.75 3.08 6.53
N GLN A 27 2.94 2.56 6.20
CA GLN A 27 4.25 3.09 6.59
C GLN A 27 5.07 3.57 5.40
N VAL A 28 4.53 3.47 4.19
CA VAL A 28 5.15 3.93 2.96
C VAL A 28 4.32 5.05 2.35
N TYR A 29 4.96 6.14 2.01
CA TYR A 29 4.32 7.20 1.24
C TYR A 29 4.44 6.88 -0.25
N ILE A 30 3.29 6.69 -0.91
CA ILE A 30 3.22 6.43 -2.35
C ILE A 30 2.42 7.55 -2.99
N HIS A 31 3.01 8.20 -4.00
CA HIS A 31 2.34 9.27 -4.72
C HIS A 31 2.80 9.35 -6.17
N SER A 32 1.87 9.70 -7.06
CA SER A 32 2.14 9.95 -8.47
C SER A 32 2.17 11.44 -8.74
N PHE A 33 3.16 11.89 -9.48
CA PHE A 33 3.34 13.29 -9.85
C PHE A 33 3.31 13.44 -11.37
N ALA A 34 2.76 14.56 -11.82
CA ALA A 34 2.89 15.06 -13.17
C ALA A 34 3.71 16.36 -13.11
N HIS A 35 4.93 16.32 -13.62
CA HIS A 35 5.82 17.49 -13.65
C HIS A 35 5.96 18.01 -15.08
N LEU A 36 5.65 19.29 -15.27
CA LEU A 36 5.83 19.96 -16.55
C LEU A 36 7.16 20.74 -16.56
N TRP A 37 7.87 20.68 -17.66
CA TRP A 37 9.11 21.43 -17.86
C TRP A 37 9.09 22.28 -19.13
N SER A 38 9.79 23.41 -19.10
CA SER A 38 10.10 24.20 -20.30
C SER A 38 11.28 23.63 -21.09
N ALA A 39 12.19 22.90 -20.39
CA ALA A 39 13.31 22.16 -20.98
C ALA A 39 13.53 20.87 -20.16
N ALA A 40 13.57 19.73 -20.83
CA ALA A 40 13.81 18.45 -20.18
C ALA A 40 15.18 18.41 -19.49
N PRO A 41 15.26 17.84 -18.26
CA PRO A 41 16.54 17.62 -17.59
C PRO A 41 17.51 16.80 -18.46
N LYS A 42 18.78 17.19 -18.48
CA LYS A 42 19.81 16.48 -19.23
C LYS A 42 20.52 15.48 -18.33
N GLY A 43 20.30 14.19 -18.60
CA GLY A 43 20.89 13.06 -17.89
C GLY A 43 20.14 12.64 -16.64
N ASP A 44 20.46 11.44 -16.16
CA ASP A 44 19.74 10.78 -15.05
C ASP A 44 19.96 11.48 -13.70
N GLU A 45 21.11 12.11 -13.48
CA GLU A 45 21.41 12.86 -12.26
C GLU A 45 20.52 14.10 -12.13
N ALA A 46 20.38 14.88 -13.20
CA ALA A 46 19.51 16.06 -13.21
C ALA A 46 18.03 15.69 -13.08
N LEU A 47 17.63 14.57 -13.69
CA LEU A 47 16.29 14.03 -13.57
C LEU A 47 16.01 13.56 -12.13
N GLY A 48 16.93 12.83 -11.52
CA GLY A 48 16.83 12.38 -10.13
C GLY A 48 16.75 13.54 -9.15
N ALA A 49 17.56 14.59 -9.34
CA ALA A 49 17.53 15.80 -8.51
C ALA A 49 16.18 16.54 -8.61
N MET A 50 15.61 16.64 -9.82
CA MET A 50 14.28 17.22 -10.04
C MET A 50 13.19 16.41 -9.32
N ILE A 51 13.21 15.09 -9.46
CA ILE A 51 12.24 14.21 -8.80
C ILE A 51 12.34 14.32 -7.28
N LEU A 52 13.55 14.38 -6.73
CA LEU A 52 13.78 14.57 -5.30
C LEU A 52 13.26 15.90 -4.79
N ALA A 53 13.47 16.99 -5.55
CA ALA A 53 12.98 18.30 -5.19
C ALA A 53 11.45 18.36 -5.17
N GLU A 54 10.81 17.84 -6.21
CA GLU A 54 9.34 17.74 -6.29
C GLU A 54 8.77 16.88 -5.16
N ALA A 55 9.36 15.71 -4.92
CA ALA A 55 8.94 14.81 -3.87
C ALA A 55 9.10 15.44 -2.47
N GLY A 56 10.20 16.16 -2.23
CA GLY A 56 10.53 16.76 -0.93
C GLY A 56 9.49 17.78 -0.44
N GLU A 57 8.78 18.45 -1.35
CA GLU A 57 7.71 19.39 -0.98
C GLU A 57 6.45 18.70 -0.43
N HIS A 58 6.28 17.42 -0.71
CA HIS A 58 5.04 16.67 -0.42
C HIS A 58 5.22 15.54 0.59
N ILE A 59 6.45 15.06 0.79
CA ILE A 59 6.71 13.94 1.71
C ILE A 59 6.88 14.46 3.14
N PRO A 60 6.09 13.97 4.11
CA PRO A 60 6.17 14.42 5.51
C PRO A 60 7.32 13.76 6.29
N LEU A 61 8.49 13.61 5.67
CA LEU A 61 9.69 13.04 6.27
C LEU A 61 10.86 14.02 6.14
N ALA A 62 11.72 14.08 7.15
CA ALA A 62 12.95 14.84 7.04
C ALA A 62 13.88 14.20 6.00
N GLU A 63 14.58 15.00 5.20
CA GLU A 63 15.49 14.52 4.14
C GLU A 63 16.55 13.55 4.68
N SER A 64 17.05 13.78 5.91
CA SER A 64 18.02 12.90 6.57
C SER A 64 17.47 11.51 6.92
N ASP A 65 16.14 11.38 7.07
CA ASP A 65 15.46 10.11 7.35
C ASP A 65 14.75 9.53 6.12
N LEU A 66 14.87 10.16 4.97
CA LEU A 66 14.18 9.76 3.76
C LEU A 66 14.96 8.70 2.98
N LEU A 67 14.29 7.60 2.68
CA LEU A 67 14.64 6.68 1.59
C LEU A 67 13.57 6.79 0.51
N LEU A 68 13.99 7.10 -0.70
CA LEU A 68 13.11 7.32 -1.83
C LEU A 68 13.49 6.43 -3.00
N SER A 69 12.49 5.82 -3.61
CA SER A 69 12.57 5.16 -4.90
C SER A 69 11.53 5.77 -5.83
N TYR A 70 11.82 5.84 -7.11
CA TYR A 70 10.88 6.34 -8.09
C TYR A 70 10.79 5.45 -9.33
N LYS A 71 9.67 5.53 -10.01
CA LYS A 71 9.43 4.88 -11.29
C LYS A 71 8.86 5.90 -12.27
N ILE A 72 9.48 6.03 -13.43
CA ILE A 72 8.92 6.82 -14.53
C ILE A 72 7.73 6.04 -15.10
N LEU A 73 6.58 6.68 -15.15
CA LEU A 73 5.35 6.13 -15.70
C LEU A 73 5.17 6.54 -17.15
N GLN A 74 5.40 7.84 -17.45
CA GLN A 74 5.32 8.38 -18.81
C GLN A 74 6.29 9.55 -18.95
N ARG A 75 6.88 9.69 -20.13
CA ARG A 75 7.71 10.82 -20.50
C ARG A 75 7.21 11.40 -21.81
N THR A 76 7.05 12.72 -21.84
CA THR A 76 6.65 13.49 -23.02
C THR A 76 7.69 14.57 -23.30
N ASP A 77 7.55 15.29 -24.40
CA ASP A 77 8.41 16.44 -24.72
C ASP A 77 8.25 17.60 -23.72
N THR A 78 7.09 17.68 -23.08
CA THR A 78 6.70 18.79 -22.18
C THR A 78 6.63 18.40 -20.71
N GLY A 79 6.85 17.12 -20.34
CA GLY A 79 6.71 16.71 -18.96
C GLY A 79 7.08 15.27 -18.67
N LEU A 80 6.94 14.94 -17.40
CA LEU A 80 7.23 13.62 -16.83
C LEU A 80 6.14 13.24 -15.83
N ASP A 81 5.61 12.04 -16.00
CA ASP A 81 4.80 11.42 -14.96
C ASP A 81 5.61 10.34 -14.25
N PHE A 82 5.63 10.39 -12.95
CA PHE A 82 6.39 9.46 -12.14
C PHE A 82 5.67 9.11 -10.84
N LEU A 83 5.92 7.90 -10.38
CA LEU A 83 5.50 7.40 -9.08
C LEU A 83 6.70 7.43 -8.15
N ILE A 84 6.50 7.90 -6.94
CA ILE A 84 7.47 7.75 -5.85
C ILE A 84 6.96 6.78 -4.81
N ALA A 85 7.90 6.09 -4.18
CA ALA A 85 7.72 5.37 -2.93
C ALA A 85 8.77 5.89 -1.95
N ALA A 86 8.32 6.40 -0.82
CA ALA A 86 9.17 6.99 0.19
C ALA A 86 8.90 6.36 1.56
N VAL A 87 9.94 6.11 2.32
CA VAL A 87 9.87 5.44 3.62
C VAL A 87 10.92 6.03 4.56
N SER A 88 10.66 5.98 5.87
CA SER A 88 11.67 6.32 6.88
C SER A 88 12.85 5.36 6.81
N ARG A 89 14.06 5.89 6.74
CA ARG A 89 15.31 5.13 6.83
C ARG A 89 15.35 4.29 8.08
N ARG A 90 14.93 4.87 9.22
CA ARG A 90 14.87 4.19 10.50
C ARG A 90 14.01 2.92 10.44
N LEU A 91 12.85 2.97 9.78
CA LEU A 91 11.99 1.81 9.63
C LEU A 91 12.69 0.68 8.87
N VAL A 92 13.36 1.01 7.76
CA VAL A 92 14.10 0.02 6.96
C VAL A 92 15.25 -0.57 7.76
N ASP A 93 16.02 0.27 8.48
CA ASP A 93 17.13 -0.17 9.33
C ASP A 93 16.65 -1.08 10.47
N ASP A 94 15.48 -0.82 11.05
CA ASP A 94 14.87 -1.67 12.10
C ASP A 94 14.52 -3.05 11.54
N TRP A 95 13.91 -3.12 10.36
CA TRP A 95 13.64 -4.38 9.70
C TRP A 95 14.90 -5.11 9.26
N GLN A 96 15.90 -4.40 8.74
CA GLN A 96 17.19 -5.00 8.37
C GLN A 96 17.87 -5.65 9.58
N ARG A 97 17.87 -4.97 10.73
CA ARG A 97 18.42 -5.51 11.99
C ARG A 97 17.67 -6.76 12.44
N PHE A 98 16.34 -6.70 12.43
CA PHE A 98 15.50 -7.84 12.79
C PHE A 98 15.82 -9.08 11.93
N PHE A 99 15.90 -8.92 10.61
CA PHE A 99 16.21 -10.04 9.71
C PHE A 99 17.66 -10.50 9.82
N ALA A 100 18.60 -9.59 10.08
CA ALA A 100 20.00 -9.96 10.29
C ALA A 100 20.19 -10.85 11.53
N GLU A 101 19.45 -10.62 12.61
CA GLU A 101 19.44 -11.49 13.80
C GLU A 101 18.96 -12.92 13.47
N LEU A 102 18.16 -13.08 12.43
CA LEU A 102 17.69 -14.38 11.94
C LEU A 102 18.59 -15.00 10.87
N GLY A 103 19.71 -14.34 10.52
CA GLY A 103 20.60 -14.77 9.44
C GLY A 103 19.98 -14.62 8.05
N LEU A 104 19.06 -13.66 7.87
CA LEU A 104 18.36 -13.39 6.64
C LEU A 104 18.80 -12.05 6.04
N ARG A 105 18.76 -11.95 4.70
CA ARG A 105 18.94 -10.70 3.96
C ARG A 105 17.62 -10.29 3.31
N PRO A 106 16.96 -9.24 3.79
CA PRO A 106 15.73 -8.76 3.19
C PRO A 106 16.00 -7.96 1.91
N GLU A 107 15.19 -8.24 0.88
CA GLU A 107 14.86 -7.30 -0.18
C GLU A 107 13.50 -6.72 0.16
N PHE A 108 13.41 -5.38 0.15
CA PHE A 108 12.16 -4.71 0.46
C PHE A 108 11.36 -4.46 -0.82
N ASP A 109 10.08 -4.78 -0.77
CA ASP A 109 9.09 -4.46 -1.80
C ASP A 109 7.92 -3.71 -1.16
N LEU A 110 7.02 -3.18 -1.94
CA LEU A 110 5.75 -2.63 -1.46
C LEU A 110 4.74 -3.77 -1.29
N GLU A 111 4.05 -3.81 -0.15
CA GLU A 111 3.04 -4.84 0.15
C GLU A 111 1.98 -4.91 -0.95
N THR A 112 1.44 -3.77 -1.38
CA THR A 112 0.50 -3.64 -2.49
C THR A 112 1.04 -4.22 -3.80
N ILE A 113 2.31 -3.97 -4.16
CA ILE A 113 2.91 -4.51 -5.39
C ILE A 113 3.11 -6.02 -5.28
N ALA A 114 3.59 -6.50 -4.14
CA ALA A 114 3.81 -7.92 -3.90
C ALA A 114 2.48 -8.71 -3.95
N THR A 115 1.43 -8.17 -3.32
CA THR A 115 0.08 -8.75 -3.34
C THR A 115 -0.48 -8.80 -4.76
N PHE A 116 -0.35 -7.69 -5.52
CA PHE A 116 -0.82 -7.63 -6.89
C PHE A 116 -0.13 -8.68 -7.79
N ARG A 117 1.20 -8.81 -7.70
CA ARG A 117 1.95 -9.83 -8.45
C ARG A 117 1.55 -11.26 -8.09
N GLY A 118 1.16 -11.50 -6.85
CA GLY A 118 0.67 -12.80 -6.40
C GLY A 118 -0.69 -13.18 -6.99
N ILE A 119 -1.54 -12.19 -7.28
CA ILE A 119 -2.87 -12.37 -7.88
C ILE A 119 -2.80 -12.36 -9.40
N PHE A 120 -2.00 -11.46 -9.96
CA PHE A 120 -1.83 -11.24 -11.39
C PHE A 120 -0.37 -11.46 -11.79
N PRO A 121 0.07 -12.71 -12.02
CA PRO A 121 1.46 -13.03 -12.32
C PRO A 121 1.91 -12.50 -13.70
N GLU A 122 0.96 -12.22 -14.59
CA GLU A 122 1.19 -11.64 -15.91
C GLU A 122 0.80 -10.14 -15.92
N SER A 123 1.25 -9.41 -16.95
CA SER A 123 0.83 -8.02 -17.13
C SER A 123 -0.67 -7.93 -17.38
N VAL A 124 -1.31 -6.92 -16.83
CA VAL A 124 -2.74 -6.67 -17.04
C VAL A 124 -2.95 -5.91 -18.37
N GLU A 125 -3.91 -6.36 -19.18
CA GLU A 125 -4.25 -5.69 -20.45
C GLU A 125 -5.11 -4.44 -20.23
N ARG A 126 -5.85 -4.40 -19.14
CA ARG A 126 -6.75 -3.29 -18.78
C ARG A 126 -6.42 -2.81 -17.37
N PRO A 127 -6.69 -1.55 -17.06
CA PRO A 127 -6.54 -1.06 -15.70
C PRO A 127 -7.35 -1.89 -14.70
N VAL A 128 -6.71 -2.24 -13.58
CA VAL A 128 -7.30 -3.01 -12.48
C VAL A 128 -7.20 -2.18 -11.20
N MET A 129 -8.33 -1.98 -10.54
CA MET A 129 -8.34 -1.49 -9.16
C MET A 129 -8.28 -2.69 -8.23
N MET A 130 -7.26 -2.73 -7.38
CA MET A 130 -7.16 -3.64 -6.25
C MET A 130 -7.58 -2.91 -4.98
N ILE A 131 -8.45 -3.54 -4.19
CA ILE A 131 -8.86 -3.05 -2.88
C ILE A 131 -8.45 -4.11 -1.87
N ASP A 132 -7.48 -3.79 -1.04
CA ASP A 132 -7.04 -4.65 0.06
C ASP A 132 -7.65 -4.15 1.37
N CYS A 133 -8.65 -4.88 1.86
CA CYS A 133 -9.35 -4.55 3.09
C CYS A 133 -8.79 -5.36 4.26
N GLY A 134 -7.78 -4.79 4.91
CA GLY A 134 -7.13 -5.37 6.07
C GLY A 134 -7.90 -5.18 7.38
N ALA A 135 -7.29 -5.59 8.48
CA ALA A 135 -7.87 -5.44 9.82
C ALA A 135 -7.94 -3.97 10.26
N VAL A 136 -6.89 -3.20 10.01
CA VAL A 136 -6.72 -1.82 10.53
C VAL A 136 -6.87 -0.77 9.43
N ALA A 137 -6.49 -1.11 8.20
CA ALA A 137 -6.45 -0.20 7.08
C ALA A 137 -7.03 -0.84 5.82
N THR A 138 -7.45 -0.01 4.86
CA THR A 138 -7.85 -0.44 3.52
C THR A 138 -7.01 0.33 2.50
N THR A 139 -6.34 -0.40 1.61
CA THR A 139 -5.53 0.16 0.52
C THR A 139 -6.26 0.03 -0.80
N PHE A 140 -6.34 1.15 -1.53
CA PHE A 140 -6.85 1.24 -2.90
C PHE A 140 -5.66 1.45 -3.82
N ALA A 141 -5.52 0.61 -4.83
CA ALA A 141 -4.42 0.71 -5.78
C ALA A 141 -4.91 0.47 -7.20
N ILE A 142 -4.41 1.26 -8.15
CA ILE A 142 -4.67 1.06 -9.58
C ILE A 142 -3.39 0.61 -10.25
N PHE A 143 -3.52 -0.47 -11.00
CA PHE A 143 -2.47 -1.03 -11.84
C PHE A 143 -2.90 -1.02 -13.30
N ASP A 144 -1.98 -0.70 -14.17
CA ASP A 144 -2.13 -0.85 -15.62
C ASP A 144 -0.89 -1.57 -16.22
N GLN A 145 -0.75 -1.53 -17.55
CA GLN A 145 0.38 -2.13 -18.25
C GLN A 145 1.75 -1.62 -17.76
N SER A 146 1.81 -0.39 -17.23
CA SER A 146 3.02 0.20 -16.67
C SER A 146 3.26 -0.20 -15.20
N GLY A 147 2.35 -0.95 -14.59
CA GLY A 147 2.37 -1.36 -13.18
C GLY A 147 1.57 -0.43 -12.28
N LEU A 148 2.01 -0.25 -11.02
CA LEU A 148 1.31 0.61 -10.07
C LEU A 148 1.27 2.05 -10.55
N ARG A 149 0.07 2.63 -10.62
CA ARG A 149 -0.20 4.01 -11.04
C ARG A 149 -0.64 4.90 -9.91
N TYR A 150 -1.36 4.33 -8.98
CA TYR A 150 -1.92 5.05 -7.84
C TYR A 150 -2.04 4.11 -6.66
N SER A 151 -1.80 4.63 -5.46
CA SER A 151 -2.09 3.91 -4.23
C SER A 151 -2.49 4.90 -3.14
N ARG A 152 -3.50 4.54 -2.37
CA ARG A 152 -3.95 5.29 -1.21
C ARG A 152 -4.43 4.35 -0.13
N THR A 153 -3.99 4.58 1.10
CA THR A 153 -4.38 3.80 2.27
C THR A 153 -5.24 4.66 3.20
N LEU A 154 -6.42 4.15 3.55
CA LEU A 154 -7.27 4.69 4.59
C LEU A 154 -7.06 3.92 5.89
N SER A 155 -6.98 4.63 7.01
CA SER A 155 -6.91 4.03 8.35
C SER A 155 -8.30 3.53 8.79
N GLN A 156 -8.94 2.74 7.92
CA GLN A 156 -10.23 2.12 8.12
C GLN A 156 -10.18 0.67 7.64
N GLY A 157 -10.48 -0.27 8.53
CA GLY A 157 -10.44 -1.70 8.24
C GLY A 157 -11.46 -2.48 9.05
N GLY A 158 -11.36 -3.81 9.03
CA GLY A 158 -12.29 -4.72 9.66
C GLY A 158 -12.50 -4.53 11.16
N GLU A 159 -11.47 -4.05 11.89
CA GLU A 159 -11.58 -3.76 13.32
C GLU A 159 -12.52 -2.60 13.62
N GLN A 160 -12.54 -1.56 12.79
CA GLN A 160 -13.46 -0.44 12.96
C GLN A 160 -14.90 -0.89 12.77
N LEU A 161 -15.17 -1.75 11.78
CA LEU A 161 -16.47 -2.36 11.56
C LEU A 161 -16.92 -3.18 12.77
N THR A 162 -16.01 -3.97 13.35
CA THR A 162 -16.27 -4.75 14.57
C THR A 162 -16.59 -3.84 15.76
N LYS A 163 -15.83 -2.77 15.96
CA LYS A 163 -16.07 -1.78 17.03
C LYS A 163 -17.43 -1.08 16.88
N ALA A 164 -17.81 -0.76 15.64
CA ALA A 164 -19.12 -0.14 15.37
C ALA A 164 -20.28 -1.08 15.72
N ILE A 165 -20.17 -2.36 15.35
CA ILE A 165 -21.17 -3.39 15.72
C ILE A 165 -21.22 -3.56 17.25
N ALA A 166 -20.06 -3.70 17.90
CA ALA A 166 -19.98 -3.87 19.36
C ALA A 166 -20.68 -2.73 20.10
N SER A 167 -20.39 -1.49 19.68
CA SER A 167 -20.99 -0.28 20.25
C SER A 167 -22.51 -0.21 20.03
N ALA A 168 -22.97 -0.48 18.81
CA ALA A 168 -24.39 -0.38 18.46
C ALA A 168 -25.23 -1.46 19.14
N LEU A 169 -24.71 -2.70 19.23
CA LEU A 169 -25.40 -3.83 19.83
C LEU A 169 -25.13 -3.98 21.33
N LYS A 170 -24.22 -3.18 21.90
CA LYS A 170 -23.76 -3.25 23.31
C LYS A 170 -23.26 -4.66 23.69
N VAL A 171 -22.45 -5.25 22.82
CA VAL A 171 -21.82 -6.58 23.02
C VAL A 171 -20.30 -6.43 23.06
N ASP A 172 -19.60 -7.47 23.53
CA ASP A 172 -18.14 -7.49 23.47
C ASP A 172 -17.61 -7.63 22.03
N LEU A 173 -16.33 -7.31 21.82
CA LEU A 173 -15.69 -7.34 20.51
C LEU A 173 -15.67 -8.73 19.87
N GLY A 174 -15.55 -9.79 20.67
CA GLY A 174 -15.53 -11.16 20.16
C GLY A 174 -16.90 -11.57 19.59
N VAL A 175 -17.98 -11.24 20.30
CA VAL A 175 -19.36 -11.45 19.83
C VAL A 175 -19.65 -10.59 18.59
N ALA A 176 -19.20 -9.32 18.57
CA ALA A 176 -19.37 -8.44 17.43
C ALA A 176 -18.62 -8.97 16.18
N GLU A 177 -17.38 -9.45 16.34
CA GLU A 177 -16.61 -10.04 15.26
C GLU A 177 -17.26 -11.30 14.70
N ALA A 178 -17.75 -12.19 15.57
CA ALA A 178 -18.48 -13.38 15.16
C ALA A 178 -19.73 -13.02 14.33
N LYS A 179 -20.54 -12.07 14.83
CA LYS A 179 -21.73 -11.58 14.11
C LYS A 179 -21.39 -10.91 12.78
N LYS A 180 -20.31 -10.12 12.72
CA LYS A 180 -19.82 -9.51 11.48
C LYS A 180 -19.48 -10.58 10.43
N ARG A 181 -18.81 -11.65 10.82
CA ARG A 181 -18.44 -12.76 9.92
C ARG A 181 -19.60 -13.62 9.50
N GLU A 182 -20.56 -13.84 10.39
CA GLU A 182 -21.73 -14.68 10.13
C GLU A 182 -22.75 -13.99 9.23
N ILE A 183 -23.08 -12.72 9.51
CA ILE A 183 -24.14 -11.97 8.83
C ILE A 183 -23.55 -11.12 7.70
N GLY A 184 -22.52 -10.33 8.00
CA GLY A 184 -21.88 -9.43 7.04
C GLY A 184 -22.87 -8.48 6.38
N ILE A 185 -22.74 -8.36 5.06
CA ILE A 185 -23.62 -7.57 4.19
C ILE A 185 -24.62 -8.45 3.42
N LEU A 186 -24.78 -9.70 3.80
CA LEU A 186 -25.60 -10.67 3.07
C LEU A 186 -27.08 -10.65 3.48
N ASP A 187 -27.40 -10.10 4.65
CA ASP A 187 -28.76 -9.97 5.15
C ASP A 187 -29.17 -8.49 5.27
N PRO A 188 -29.84 -7.94 4.24
CA PRO A 188 -30.28 -6.54 4.22
C PRO A 188 -31.25 -6.14 5.33
N GLU A 189 -31.97 -7.10 5.90
CA GLU A 189 -32.94 -6.86 6.98
C GLU A 189 -32.26 -6.80 8.36
N SER A 190 -31.00 -7.21 8.46
CA SER A 190 -30.29 -7.21 9.73
C SER A 190 -29.83 -5.81 10.16
N GLN A 191 -29.84 -5.57 11.47
CA GLN A 191 -29.26 -4.37 12.04
C GLN A 191 -27.77 -4.25 11.72
N ILE A 192 -27.07 -5.38 11.58
CA ILE A 192 -25.64 -5.43 11.24
C ILE A 192 -25.41 -4.89 9.84
N PHE A 193 -26.24 -5.25 8.87
CA PHE A 193 -26.16 -4.70 7.51
C PHE A 193 -26.23 -3.16 7.53
N THR A 194 -27.20 -2.60 8.25
CA THR A 194 -27.36 -1.14 8.36
C THR A 194 -26.13 -0.48 8.98
N ILE A 195 -25.56 -1.07 10.03
CA ILE A 195 -24.34 -0.57 10.67
C ILE A 195 -23.19 -0.60 9.68
N LEU A 196 -22.94 -1.75 9.03
CA LEU A 196 -21.85 -1.93 8.09
C LEU A 196 -21.98 -1.01 6.89
N LEU A 197 -23.18 -0.82 6.33
CA LEU A 197 -23.40 0.06 5.19
C LEU A 197 -23.01 1.51 5.50
N ARG A 198 -23.33 1.99 6.71
CA ARG A 198 -22.93 3.31 7.19
C ARG A 198 -21.40 3.43 7.33
N GLU A 199 -20.79 2.44 7.96
CA GLU A 199 -19.33 2.45 8.19
C GLU A 199 -18.52 2.27 6.90
N LEU A 200 -19.08 1.61 5.88
CA LEU A 200 -18.45 1.41 4.58
C LEU A 200 -18.64 2.62 3.63
N ALA A 201 -19.42 3.62 4.00
CA ALA A 201 -19.65 4.79 3.15
C ALA A 201 -18.34 5.51 2.74
N PRO A 202 -17.36 5.76 3.64
CA PRO A 202 -16.10 6.38 3.26
C PRO A 202 -15.29 5.55 2.25
N LEU A 203 -15.35 4.22 2.33
CA LEU A 203 -14.67 3.34 1.37
C LEU A 203 -15.31 3.45 -0.02
N LYS A 204 -16.64 3.56 -0.08
CA LYS A 204 -17.36 3.79 -1.34
C LYS A 204 -16.98 5.12 -1.98
N ASP A 205 -16.86 6.18 -1.18
CA ASP A 205 -16.46 7.50 -1.67
C ASP A 205 -15.01 7.47 -2.17
N GLU A 206 -14.12 6.74 -1.50
CA GLU A 206 -12.74 6.56 -1.93
C GLU A 206 -12.62 5.77 -3.24
N ILE A 207 -13.43 4.72 -3.44
CA ILE A 207 -13.48 4.00 -4.72
C ILE A 207 -13.76 4.97 -5.86
N LYS A 208 -14.79 5.81 -5.70
CA LYS A 208 -15.15 6.80 -6.70
C LYS A 208 -14.03 7.82 -6.92
N ALA A 209 -13.47 8.38 -5.85
CA ALA A 209 -12.38 9.35 -5.94
C ALA A 209 -11.14 8.75 -6.66
N THR A 210 -10.84 7.48 -6.40
CA THR A 210 -9.73 6.76 -7.03
C THR A 210 -9.96 6.55 -8.52
N ILE A 211 -11.18 6.18 -8.92
CA ILE A 211 -11.57 6.06 -10.35
C ILE A 211 -11.48 7.42 -11.03
N ASP A 212 -12.11 8.45 -10.47
CA ASP A 212 -12.13 9.81 -11.01
C ASP A 212 -10.70 10.39 -11.15
N TYR A 213 -9.79 10.03 -10.22
CA TYR A 213 -8.39 10.41 -10.30
C TYR A 213 -7.72 9.75 -11.50
N TYR A 214 -7.86 8.43 -11.63
CA TYR A 214 -7.24 7.67 -12.72
C TYR A 214 -7.74 8.10 -14.09
N GLU A 215 -9.05 8.30 -14.26
CA GLU A 215 -9.65 8.73 -15.53
C GLU A 215 -9.13 10.10 -15.99
N ARG A 216 -8.99 11.05 -15.06
CA ARG A 216 -8.43 12.38 -15.37
C ARG A 216 -6.95 12.33 -15.78
N TRP A 217 -6.25 11.32 -15.31
CA TRP A 217 -4.82 11.18 -15.51
C TRP A 217 -4.47 10.31 -16.73
N SER A 218 -5.32 9.34 -17.09
CA SER A 218 -5.13 8.41 -18.21
C SER A 218 -5.74 8.88 -19.54
N GLY A 219 -6.60 9.92 -19.52
CA GLY A 219 -7.20 10.55 -20.71
C GLY A 219 -6.28 11.49 -21.38
#